data_6d7231cfeee44a847274db202a016417
#
_entry.id   6d7231cfeee44a847274db202a016417
#
_cell.length_a   1.000
_cell.length_b   1.000
_cell.length_c   1.000
_cell.angle_alpha   90.00
_cell.angle_beta   90.00
_cell.angle_gamma   90.00
#
_symmetry.space_group_name_H-M   'P 1'
#
loop_
_entity.id
_entity.type
_entity.pdbx_description
1 polymer ?
#
loop_
_entity_poly.entity_id
_entity_poly.type
_entity_poly.pdbx_seq_one_letter_code
_entity_poly.pdbx_strand_id
1 'polypeptide(L)' 'MKHVVSTIIVVCTKCGGLLLAKADQKTRTCPYCGRTVAVQKAKRLASAKSAAEASEILRRLKSAEASRR' A
#
# COMPACT_ATOMS: atom_id res chain seq x y z
N MET A 1 -3.86 16.38 -21.31
CA MET A 1 -3.49 15.09 -20.98
C MET A 1 -3.53 14.78 -19.52
N LYS A 2 -4.11 13.71 -19.18
CA LYS A 2 -4.23 13.36 -17.80
C LYS A 2 -3.22 12.37 -17.39
N HIS A 3 -2.61 12.62 -16.26
CA HIS A 3 -1.73 11.66 -15.68
C HIS A 3 -2.53 10.76 -14.78
N VAL A 4 -2.55 9.52 -15.09
CA VAL A 4 -3.22 8.54 -14.25
C VAL A 4 -2.14 7.84 -13.45
N VAL A 5 -2.08 8.14 -12.18
CA VAL A 5 -1.08 7.53 -11.31
C VAL A 5 -1.72 6.33 -10.60
N SER A 6 -1.12 5.18 -10.79
CA SER A 6 -1.61 3.97 -10.15
C SER A 6 -1.37 4.02 -8.65
N THR A 7 -2.30 3.45 -7.91
CA THR A 7 -2.15 3.30 -6.47
C THR A 7 -1.65 1.89 -6.20
N ILE A 8 -0.63 1.79 -5.35
CA ILE A 8 -0.07 0.49 -5.03
C ILE A 8 -0.18 0.23 -3.55
N ILE A 9 -0.20 -1.04 -3.20
CA ILE A 9 -0.23 -1.47 -1.80
C ILE A 9 1.13 -2.03 -1.48
N VAL A 10 1.80 -1.45 -0.50
CA VAL A 10 3.12 -1.88 -0.10
C VAL A 10 3.13 -2.26 1.37
N VAL A 11 4.14 -3.01 1.75
CA VAL A 11 4.30 -3.47 3.12
C VAL A 11 5.40 -2.68 3.80
N CYS A 12 5.09 -2.18 4.99
CA CYS A 12 6.11 -1.52 5.78
C CYS A 12 7.14 -2.55 6.24
N THR A 13 8.41 -2.28 5.97
CA THR A 13 9.45 -3.24 6.31
C THR A 13 9.71 -3.32 7.80
N LYS A 14 9.18 -2.38 8.57
CA LYS A 14 9.38 -2.37 10.02
C LYS A 14 8.28 -3.08 10.77
N CYS A 15 7.05 -2.67 10.54
CA CYS A 15 5.94 -3.23 11.31
C CYS A 15 5.10 -4.22 10.50
N GLY A 16 5.36 -4.33 9.22
CA GLY A 16 4.61 -5.25 8.38
C GLY A 16 3.22 -4.79 8.04
N GLY A 17 2.87 -3.55 8.34
CA GLY A 17 1.55 -3.04 8.03
C GLY A 17 1.39 -2.74 6.55
N LEU A 18 0.17 -2.83 6.08
CA LEU A 18 -0.13 -2.55 4.69
C LEU A 18 -0.50 -1.09 4.54
N LEU A 19 0.05 -0.45 3.52
CA LEU A 19 -0.27 0.94 3.27
C LEU A 19 -0.42 1.20 1.79
N LEU A 20 -1.18 2.24 1.50
CA LEU A 20 -1.42 2.67 0.13
C LEU A 20 -0.41 3.74 -0.22
N ALA A 21 0.10 3.67 -1.44
CA ALA A 21 1.03 4.67 -1.92
C ALA A 21 0.79 4.85 -3.41
N LYS A 22 1.25 5.99 -3.92
CA LYS A 22 1.16 6.23 -5.35
C LYS A 22 2.37 5.65 -6.04
N ALA A 23 2.17 5.16 -7.24
CA ALA A 23 3.24 4.51 -7.97
C ALA A 23 4.44 5.43 -8.21
N ASP A 24 4.18 6.73 -8.36
CA ASP A 24 5.25 7.68 -8.60
C ASP A 24 5.78 8.31 -7.31
N GLN A 25 5.26 7.89 -6.18
CA GLN A 25 5.70 8.42 -4.90
C GLN A 25 6.99 7.74 -4.48
N LYS A 26 7.92 8.54 -4.00
CA LYS A 26 9.22 7.98 -3.59
C LYS A 26 9.19 7.41 -2.19
N THR A 27 8.55 8.11 -1.28
CA THR A 27 8.48 7.68 0.10
C THR A 27 7.10 7.94 0.66
N ARG A 28 6.79 7.24 1.74
CA ARG A 28 5.54 7.43 2.42
C ARG A 28 5.71 7.09 3.89
N THR A 29 5.07 7.85 4.74
CA THR A 29 5.14 7.61 6.17
C THR A 29 4.14 6.52 6.55
N CYS A 30 4.62 5.50 7.23
CA CYS A 30 3.76 4.43 7.70
C CYS A 30 2.86 4.95 8.82
N PRO A 31 1.54 4.81 8.68
CA PRO A 31 0.63 5.32 9.72
C PRO A 31 0.63 4.47 10.99
N TYR A 32 1.24 3.30 10.94
CA TYR A 32 1.23 2.42 12.10
C TYR A 32 2.44 2.59 12.98
N CYS A 33 3.61 2.70 12.40
CA CYS A 33 4.83 2.85 13.18
C CYS A 33 5.51 4.20 13.00
N GLY A 34 5.03 5.03 12.09
CA GLY A 34 5.57 6.36 11.89
C GLY A 34 6.86 6.43 11.12
N ARG A 35 7.32 5.31 10.60
CA ARG A 35 8.56 5.28 9.85
C ARG A 35 8.35 5.67 8.39
N THR A 36 9.39 6.20 7.78
CA THR A 36 9.35 6.53 6.36
C THR A 36 9.66 5.28 5.55
N VAL A 37 8.76 4.93 4.66
CA VAL A 37 8.90 3.75 3.83
C VAL A 37 9.28 4.18 2.43
N ALA A 38 10.34 3.58 1.90
CA ALA A 38 10.74 3.83 0.52
C ALA A 38 9.82 3.05 -0.40
N VAL A 39 8.87 3.74 -1.01
CA VAL A 39 7.83 3.10 -1.79
C VAL A 39 8.40 2.21 -2.89
N GLN A 40 9.45 2.69 -3.53
CA GLN A 40 10.02 1.93 -4.64
C GLN A 40 10.79 0.70 -4.20
N LYS A 41 11.26 0.70 -2.97
CA LYS A 41 11.99 -0.45 -2.43
C LYS A 41 11.12 -1.36 -1.60
N ALA A 42 9.98 -0.86 -1.15
CA ALA A 42 9.10 -1.65 -0.33
C ALA A 42 8.47 -2.77 -1.15
N LYS A 43 8.12 -3.83 -0.45
CA LYS A 43 7.48 -4.95 -1.12
C LYS A 43 6.10 -4.55 -1.59
N ARG A 44 5.86 -4.72 -2.87
CA ARG A 44 4.58 -4.36 -3.47
C ARG A 44 3.69 -5.59 -3.53
N LEU A 45 2.54 -5.50 -2.92
CA LEU A 45 1.61 -6.62 -2.89
C LEU A 45 0.60 -6.58 -4.01
N ALA A 46 0.15 -5.38 -4.36
CA ALA A 46 -0.88 -5.24 -5.37
C ALA A 46 -0.83 -3.85 -5.94
N SER A 47 -1.49 -3.67 -7.07
CA SER A 47 -1.61 -2.36 -7.66
C SER A 47 -3.04 -2.17 -8.13
N ALA A 48 -3.47 -0.93 -8.20
CA ALA A 48 -4.83 -0.61 -8.60
C ALA A 48 -4.80 0.67 -9.41
N LYS A 49 -5.87 0.87 -10.16
CA LYS A 49 -5.95 2.05 -11.00
C LYS A 49 -6.35 3.29 -10.21
N SER A 50 -7.02 3.09 -9.10
CA SER A 50 -7.49 4.21 -8.31
C SER A 50 -7.41 3.86 -6.84
N ALA A 51 -7.53 4.89 -6.01
CA ALA A 51 -7.50 4.68 -4.56
C ALA A 51 -8.68 3.84 -4.10
N ALA A 52 -9.82 3.98 -4.76
CA ALA A 52 -10.99 3.21 -4.39
C ALA A 52 -10.75 1.73 -4.62
N GLU A 53 -10.16 1.40 -5.76
CA GLU A 53 -9.83 0.02 -6.07
C GLU A 53 -8.80 -0.53 -5.11
N ALA A 54 -7.80 0.29 -4.81
CA ALA A 54 -6.75 -0.12 -3.88
C ALA A 54 -7.32 -0.39 -2.51
N SER A 55 -8.28 0.42 -2.08
CA SER A 55 -8.91 0.22 -0.79
C SER A 55 -9.65 -1.11 -0.73
N GLU A 56 -10.29 -1.48 -1.80
CA GLU A 56 -10.98 -2.75 -1.86
C GLU A 56 -10.01 -3.92 -1.76
N ILE A 57 -8.93 -3.82 -2.48
CA ILE A 57 -7.91 -4.86 -2.43
C ILE A 57 -7.32 -4.96 -1.03
N LEU A 58 -7.05 -3.80 -0.44
CA LEU A 58 -6.50 -3.76 0.90
C LEU A 58 -7.46 -4.42 1.90
N ARG A 59 -8.73 -4.16 1.75
CA ARG A 59 -9.73 -4.76 2.61
C ARG A 59 -9.72 -6.27 2.50
N ARG A 60 -9.61 -6.78 1.29
CA ARG A 60 -9.57 -8.22 1.08
C ARG A 60 -8.34 -8.84 1.70
N LEU A 61 -7.20 -8.17 1.58
CA LEU A 61 -5.98 -8.68 2.16
C LEU A 61 -6.06 -8.73 3.67
N LYS A 62 -6.60 -7.69 4.26
CA LYS A 62 -6.73 -7.65 5.72
C LYS A 62 -7.75 -8.65 6.22
N SER A 63 -8.81 -8.82 5.45
CA SER A 63 -9.84 -9.77 5.83
C SER A 63 -9.30 -11.20 5.81
N ALA A 64 -8.51 -11.51 4.80
CA ALA A 64 -7.91 -12.83 4.71
C ALA A 64 -6.98 -13.07 5.89
N GLU A 65 -6.24 -12.05 6.27
CA GLU A 65 -5.35 -12.16 7.41
C GLU A 65 -6.11 -12.40 8.70
N ALA A 66 -7.19 -11.67 8.87
CA ALA A 66 -8.00 -11.80 10.08
C ALA A 66 -8.61 -13.19 10.16
N SER A 67 -8.97 -13.74 9.02
CA SER A 67 -9.59 -15.07 8.99
C SER A 67 -8.65 -16.16 9.45
N ARG A 68 -7.37 -15.92 9.35
CA ARG A 68 -6.40 -16.95 9.71
C ARG A 68 -6.20 -17.13 11.19
N ARG A 69 -6.73 -16.24 11.96
CA ARG A 69 -6.56 -16.31 13.40
C ARG A 69 -7.43 -17.34 14.06
#